data_9a214e5a7e34364e0d06da3e6f643416
#
_entry.id   9a214e5a7e34364e0d06da3e6f643416
#
_cell.length_a   1.000
_cell.length_b   1.000
_cell.length_c   1.000
_cell.angle_alpha   90.00
_cell.angle_beta   90.00
_cell.angle_gamma   90.00
#
_symmetry.space_group_name_H-M   'P 1'
#
loop_
_entity.id
_entity.type
_entity.pdbx_description
1 polymer ?
#
loop_
_entity_poly.entity_id
_entity_poly.type
_entity_poly.pdbx_seq_one_letter_code
_entity_poly.pdbx_strand_id
1 'polypeptide(L)'
;MDAKLKSFGSDLQDRAEDINSKIKEINAHLEEFRRIQDTNNASIDKIMAQFEQDIPAFQDQVPWESGVFDLPYGEDNRLYFNPTVVDINGTRWLIVRNCQIDPHRPPPYNSFSKLTRYELNDTAVNHATKTDIPLPLGRTKLEQWEDPRIFNTGRKLWLTCTNFIQGKTYAHQTMAIMDLTWNIMGINHPRYGENGHDIWANKGHEKNWTWFMHDGEPHLIYNIEPHTVLKCDSAASPVHKYETTIDRDIWFYGQRRGGSNPVRIGNEYFAFFHSSTPWWNGRRRYYMGAYAFEAEPPFRITRSTTIPLMYGSLHNRRILEFPLVIFPGGSLYDEAKQEHFVVFGVNDF
;
A
#
# COMPACT_ATOMS: atom_id res chain seq x y z
N MET A 1 -38.64 63.28 10.01
CA MET A 1 -38.46 61.91 9.46
C MET A 1 -37.37 61.90 8.41
N ASP A 2 -37.29 62.90 7.52
CA ASP A 2 -36.30 62.94 6.40
C ASP A 2 -34.80 63.02 6.83
N ALA A 3 -34.48 63.77 7.93
CA ALA A 3 -33.07 63.87 8.35
C ALA A 3 -32.48 62.57 8.88
N LYS A 4 -33.27 61.73 9.58
CA LYS A 4 -32.84 60.43 10.08
C LYS A 4 -32.66 59.40 8.95
N LEU A 5 -33.51 59.46 7.91
CA LEU A 5 -33.38 58.60 6.72
C LEU A 5 -32.14 58.95 5.89
N LYS A 6 -31.80 60.25 5.76
CA LYS A 6 -30.58 60.71 5.07
C LYS A 6 -29.31 60.28 5.85
N SER A 7 -29.28 60.42 7.20
CA SER A 7 -28.18 59.97 8.00
C SER A 7 -27.98 58.44 7.92
N PHE A 8 -29.05 57.64 7.94
CA PHE A 8 -28.99 56.20 7.79
C PHE A 8 -28.49 55.77 6.40
N GLY A 9 -28.89 56.49 5.34
CA GLY A 9 -28.38 56.26 3.99
C GLY A 9 -26.88 56.52 3.87
N SER A 10 -26.37 57.61 4.50
CA SER A 10 -24.93 57.92 4.55
C SER A 10 -24.14 56.83 5.30
N ASP A 11 -24.60 56.39 6.46
CA ASP A 11 -23.96 55.33 7.25
C ASP A 11 -23.88 54.00 6.49
N LEU A 12 -24.91 53.66 5.71
CA LEU A 12 -24.90 52.45 4.87
C LEU A 12 -23.90 52.57 3.72
N GLN A 13 -23.78 53.73 3.12
CA GLN A 13 -22.83 53.96 2.03
C GLN A 13 -21.39 53.88 2.54
N ASP A 14 -21.06 54.50 3.69
CA ASP A 14 -19.76 54.46 4.31
C ASP A 14 -19.33 53.02 4.69
N ARG A 15 -20.27 52.23 5.20
CA ARG A 15 -20.04 50.80 5.50
C ARG A 15 -19.83 49.98 4.22
N ALA A 16 -20.54 50.25 3.15
CA ALA A 16 -20.37 49.57 1.87
C ALA A 16 -19.00 49.88 1.26
N GLU A 17 -18.51 51.13 1.39
CA GLU A 17 -17.18 51.52 0.93
C GLU A 17 -16.07 50.84 1.77
N ASP A 18 -16.21 50.78 3.10
CA ASP A 18 -15.28 50.06 4.00
C ASP A 18 -15.21 48.56 3.66
N ILE A 19 -16.37 47.92 3.45
CA ILE A 19 -16.43 46.51 3.05
C ILE A 19 -15.76 46.31 1.70
N ASN A 20 -16.00 47.16 0.71
CA ASN A 20 -15.36 47.04 -0.60
C ASN A 20 -13.84 47.25 -0.53
N SER A 21 -13.34 48.12 0.35
CA SER A 21 -11.93 48.31 0.59
C SER A 21 -11.29 47.03 1.19
N LYS A 22 -11.94 46.43 2.20
CA LYS A 22 -11.48 45.19 2.82
C LYS A 22 -11.49 44.02 1.84
N ILE A 23 -12.49 43.93 0.97
CA ILE A 23 -12.53 42.89 -0.09
C ILE A 23 -11.35 43.07 -1.04
N LYS A 24 -10.97 44.28 -1.42
CA LYS A 24 -9.80 44.53 -2.27
C LYS A 24 -8.50 44.11 -1.60
N GLU A 25 -8.33 44.40 -0.30
CA GLU A 25 -7.18 43.98 0.47
C GLU A 25 -7.07 42.42 0.57
N ILE A 26 -8.19 41.77 0.86
CA ILE A 26 -8.22 40.29 0.94
C ILE A 26 -7.85 39.68 -0.42
N ASN A 27 -8.37 40.22 -1.53
CA ASN A 27 -8.06 39.73 -2.86
C ASN A 27 -6.56 39.92 -3.21
N ALA A 28 -5.96 41.04 -2.82
CA ALA A 28 -4.54 41.29 -3.02
C ALA A 28 -3.67 40.29 -2.21
N HIS A 29 -4.05 39.98 -0.97
CA HIS A 29 -3.37 38.96 -0.16
C HIS A 29 -3.53 37.55 -0.75
N LEU A 30 -4.69 37.23 -1.30
CA LEU A 30 -4.92 35.94 -1.98
C LEU A 30 -4.07 35.79 -3.25
N GLU A 31 -3.90 36.85 -4.02
CA GLU A 31 -3.05 36.85 -5.21
C GLU A 31 -1.55 36.68 -4.82
N GLU A 32 -1.10 37.39 -3.78
CA GLU A 32 0.26 37.25 -3.29
C GLU A 32 0.51 35.84 -2.73
N PHE A 33 -0.45 35.27 -1.99
CA PHE A 33 -0.37 33.89 -1.50
C PHE A 33 -0.25 32.88 -2.64
N ARG A 34 -1.06 33.04 -3.71
CA ARG A 34 -0.97 32.20 -4.91
C ARG A 34 0.41 32.33 -5.57
N ARG A 35 0.94 33.54 -5.71
CA ARG A 35 2.26 33.77 -6.28
C ARG A 35 3.38 33.10 -5.49
N ILE A 36 3.32 33.17 -4.15
CA ILE A 36 4.28 32.49 -3.27
C ILE A 36 4.16 30.97 -3.43
N GLN A 37 2.94 30.46 -3.51
CA GLN A 37 2.68 29.03 -3.70
C GLN A 37 3.23 28.53 -5.04
N ASP A 38 3.02 29.26 -6.13
CA ASP A 38 3.54 28.91 -7.46
C ASP A 38 5.07 28.95 -7.51
N THR A 39 5.68 29.94 -6.87
CA THR A 39 7.15 30.05 -6.76
C THR A 39 7.74 28.88 -5.96
N ASN A 40 7.09 28.51 -4.87
CA ASN A 40 7.52 27.37 -4.05
C ASN A 40 7.36 26.05 -4.81
N ASN A 41 6.26 25.89 -5.56
CA ASN A 41 6.04 24.72 -6.39
C ASN A 41 7.12 24.58 -7.48
N ALA A 42 7.45 25.67 -8.17
CA ALA A 42 8.51 25.66 -9.19
C ALA A 42 9.90 25.34 -8.61
N SER A 43 10.19 25.82 -7.41
CA SER A 43 11.44 25.51 -6.69
C SER A 43 11.48 24.04 -6.25
N ILE A 44 10.38 23.50 -5.79
CA ILE A 44 10.23 22.09 -5.42
C ILE A 44 10.37 21.22 -6.67
N ASP A 45 9.73 21.56 -7.78
CA ASP A 45 9.84 20.81 -9.03
C ASP A 45 11.29 20.78 -9.56
N LYS A 46 12.03 21.87 -9.38
CA LYS A 46 13.45 21.95 -9.75
C LYS A 46 14.33 21.06 -8.87
N ILE A 47 14.11 21.09 -7.54
CA ILE A 47 14.81 20.22 -6.58
C ILE A 47 14.49 18.75 -6.88
N MET A 48 13.25 18.48 -7.23
CA MET A 48 12.77 17.16 -7.59
C MET A 48 13.39 16.62 -8.86
N ALA A 49 13.44 17.45 -9.92
CA ALA A 49 14.09 17.09 -11.17
C ALA A 49 15.58 16.78 -10.94
N GLN A 50 16.26 17.55 -10.07
CA GLN A 50 17.65 17.28 -9.68
C GLN A 50 17.77 15.95 -8.92
N PHE A 51 16.88 15.71 -7.96
CA PHE A 51 16.88 14.47 -7.18
C PHE A 51 16.57 13.23 -8.05
N GLU A 52 15.74 13.39 -9.08
CA GLU A 52 15.47 12.34 -10.06
C GLU A 52 16.65 12.08 -11.00
N GLN A 53 17.47 13.08 -11.28
CA GLN A 53 18.71 12.92 -12.06
C GLN A 53 19.82 12.20 -11.28
N ASP A 54 19.84 12.35 -9.96
CA ASP A 54 20.89 11.75 -9.11
C ASP A 54 20.62 10.27 -8.76
N ILE A 55 19.40 9.76 -8.99
CA ILE A 55 19.01 8.36 -8.71
C ILE A 55 19.16 7.39 -9.91
N PRO A 56 19.21 7.80 -11.19
CA PRO A 56 19.24 6.89 -12.35
C PRO A 56 20.38 5.88 -12.35
N ALA A 57 21.49 6.20 -11.70
CA ALA A 57 22.69 5.36 -11.70
C ALA A 57 22.47 3.94 -11.10
N PHE A 58 21.38 3.72 -10.37
CA PHE A 58 21.10 2.41 -9.78
C PHE A 58 20.11 1.58 -10.58
N GLN A 59 19.13 2.21 -11.21
CA GLN A 59 18.19 1.50 -12.10
C GLN A 59 18.92 0.86 -13.29
N ASP A 60 20.02 1.47 -13.74
CA ASP A 60 20.86 0.96 -14.82
C ASP A 60 21.76 -0.22 -14.39
N GLN A 61 21.90 -0.49 -13.09
CA GLN A 61 22.78 -1.54 -12.57
C GLN A 61 22.05 -2.86 -12.24
N VAL A 62 20.74 -2.84 -12.11
CA VAL A 62 19.94 -4.04 -11.88
C VAL A 62 19.21 -4.37 -13.18
N PRO A 63 19.53 -5.51 -13.82
CA PRO A 63 18.83 -5.93 -15.02
C PRO A 63 17.39 -6.30 -14.63
N TRP A 64 16.44 -5.49 -15.00
CA TRP A 64 15.04 -5.80 -14.84
C TRP A 64 14.22 -5.28 -16.01
N GLU A 65 13.23 -6.07 -16.34
CA GLU A 65 12.20 -5.68 -17.29
C GLU A 65 10.96 -5.26 -16.50
N SER A 66 10.33 -4.17 -16.90
CA SER A 66 9.08 -3.70 -16.31
C SER A 66 7.98 -3.63 -17.35
N GLY A 67 6.78 -4.00 -16.92
CA GLY A 67 5.58 -3.91 -17.75
C GLY A 67 4.39 -3.48 -16.91
N VAL A 68 3.34 -3.03 -17.57
CA VAL A 68 2.07 -2.67 -16.93
C VAL A 68 1.04 -3.72 -17.31
N PHE A 69 0.33 -4.26 -16.33
CA PHE A 69 -0.80 -5.13 -16.60
C PHE A 69 -1.91 -4.35 -17.32
N ASP A 70 -2.36 -4.87 -18.43
CA ASP A 70 -3.54 -4.37 -19.12
C ASP A 70 -4.80 -4.77 -18.34
N LEU A 71 -5.20 -3.94 -17.39
CA LEU A 71 -6.41 -4.10 -16.60
C LEU A 71 -7.45 -3.08 -17.08
N PRO A 72 -8.76 -3.40 -17.01
CA PRO A 72 -9.83 -2.55 -17.53
C PRO A 72 -10.02 -1.30 -16.64
N TYR A 73 -9.05 -0.42 -16.70
CA TYR A 73 -8.98 0.79 -15.90
C TYR A 73 -10.07 1.79 -16.31
N GLY A 74 -10.81 2.29 -15.32
CA GLY A 74 -11.84 3.31 -15.54
C GLY A 74 -13.16 2.80 -16.11
N GLU A 75 -13.26 1.52 -16.50
CA GLU A 75 -14.54 0.92 -16.83
C GLU A 75 -15.41 0.84 -15.57
N ASP A 76 -16.66 1.27 -15.65
CA ASP A 76 -17.61 1.29 -14.52
C ASP A 76 -17.11 2.06 -13.27
N ASN A 77 -16.26 3.09 -13.43
CA ASN A 77 -15.65 3.82 -12.32
C ASN A 77 -14.84 2.90 -11.36
N ARG A 78 -14.15 1.91 -11.91
CA ARG A 78 -13.33 0.97 -11.15
C ARG A 78 -11.85 1.28 -11.29
N LEU A 79 -11.14 1.15 -10.18
CA LEU A 79 -9.68 1.22 -10.10
C LEU A 79 -9.14 -0.14 -9.69
N TYR A 80 -8.02 -0.53 -10.31
CA TYR A 80 -7.32 -1.78 -10.03
C TYR A 80 -5.92 -1.45 -9.52
N PHE A 81 -5.57 -1.87 -8.30
CA PHE A 81 -4.28 -1.57 -7.67
C PHE A 81 -3.92 -2.60 -6.60
N ASN A 82 -2.75 -2.43 -5.99
CA ASN A 82 -2.20 -3.30 -4.94
C ASN A 82 -2.29 -4.79 -5.29
N PRO A 83 -1.62 -5.21 -6.39
CA PRO A 83 -1.64 -6.59 -6.84
C PRO A 83 -0.85 -7.50 -5.91
N THR A 84 -1.26 -8.77 -5.88
CA THR A 84 -0.44 -9.88 -5.36
C THR A 84 -0.47 -11.05 -6.35
N VAL A 85 0.46 -11.97 -6.25
CA VAL A 85 0.61 -13.10 -7.18
C VAL A 85 0.85 -14.39 -6.42
N VAL A 86 0.35 -15.49 -6.97
CA VAL A 86 0.57 -16.85 -6.46
C VAL A 86 0.69 -17.83 -7.62
N ASP A 87 1.52 -18.85 -7.44
CA ASP A 87 1.53 -20.02 -8.29
C ASP A 87 0.71 -21.15 -7.64
N ILE A 88 -0.16 -21.77 -8.43
CA ILE A 88 -0.94 -22.95 -8.04
C ILE A 88 -0.75 -23.99 -9.12
N ASN A 89 0.06 -25.00 -8.81
CA ASN A 89 0.33 -26.13 -9.73
C ASN A 89 0.85 -25.70 -11.11
N GLY A 90 1.72 -24.69 -11.16
CA GLY A 90 2.30 -24.16 -12.39
C GLY A 90 1.43 -23.13 -13.12
N THR A 91 0.26 -22.81 -12.58
CA THR A 91 -0.57 -21.70 -13.06
C THR A 91 -0.38 -20.47 -12.18
N ARG A 92 0.04 -19.36 -12.78
CA ARG A 92 0.22 -18.08 -12.08
C ARG A 92 -1.10 -17.33 -12.03
N TRP A 93 -1.45 -16.85 -10.85
CA TRP A 93 -2.66 -16.06 -10.62
C TRP A 93 -2.31 -14.70 -10.08
N LEU A 94 -2.81 -13.66 -10.75
CA LEU A 94 -2.77 -12.27 -10.29
C LEU A 94 -4.06 -11.98 -9.51
N ILE A 95 -3.94 -11.45 -8.32
CA ILE A 95 -5.06 -10.96 -7.52
C ILE A 95 -4.87 -9.45 -7.36
N VAL A 96 -5.90 -8.68 -7.68
CA VAL A 96 -5.86 -7.22 -7.59
C VAL A 96 -7.01 -6.70 -6.74
N ARG A 97 -6.76 -5.63 -6.02
CA ARG A 97 -7.80 -4.84 -5.39
C ARG A 97 -8.58 -4.12 -6.48
N ASN A 98 -9.87 -4.38 -6.53
CA ASN A 98 -10.81 -3.76 -7.46
C ASN A 98 -11.71 -2.83 -6.65
N CYS A 99 -11.48 -1.54 -6.78
CA CYS A 99 -12.17 -0.51 -6.01
C CYS A 99 -13.16 0.24 -6.89
N GLN A 100 -14.44 0.20 -6.53
CA GLN A 100 -15.45 1.03 -7.17
C GLN A 100 -15.55 2.38 -6.46
N ILE A 101 -15.41 3.47 -7.20
CA ILE A 101 -15.56 4.82 -6.68
C ILE A 101 -17.04 5.25 -6.77
N ASP A 102 -17.60 5.68 -5.65
CA ASP A 102 -18.90 6.34 -5.62
C ASP A 102 -18.67 7.87 -5.67
N PRO A 103 -18.94 8.54 -6.80
CA PRO A 103 -18.69 9.97 -6.97
C PRO A 103 -19.57 10.86 -6.06
N HIS A 104 -20.64 10.28 -5.47
CA HIS A 104 -21.54 11.01 -4.59
C HIS A 104 -21.12 11.00 -3.12
N ARG A 105 -19.99 10.36 -2.79
CA ARG A 105 -19.45 10.31 -1.43
C ARG A 105 -18.06 10.94 -1.37
N PRO A 106 -17.74 11.68 -0.29
CA PRO A 106 -16.39 12.21 -0.12
C PRO A 106 -15.37 11.09 0.18
N PRO A 107 -14.10 11.22 -0.27
CA PRO A 107 -13.03 10.34 0.19
C PRO A 107 -12.88 10.40 1.72
N PRO A 108 -12.47 9.30 2.40
CA PRO A 108 -12.15 7.96 1.88
C PRO A 108 -13.36 7.01 1.81
N TYR A 109 -14.58 7.50 2.01
CA TYR A 109 -15.79 6.68 2.18
C TYR A 109 -16.49 6.36 0.86
N ASN A 110 -15.90 6.79 -0.25
CA ASN A 110 -16.47 6.69 -1.58
C ASN A 110 -16.07 5.42 -2.33
N SER A 111 -15.36 4.49 -1.69
CA SER A 111 -14.86 3.31 -2.38
C SER A 111 -15.33 2.01 -1.74
N PHE A 112 -15.61 1.01 -2.60
CA PHE A 112 -15.90 -0.36 -2.21
C PHE A 112 -14.83 -1.27 -2.80
N SER A 113 -14.04 -1.92 -1.95
CA SER A 113 -13.02 -2.85 -2.39
C SER A 113 -13.55 -4.26 -2.52
N LYS A 114 -13.27 -4.86 -3.67
CA LYS A 114 -13.34 -6.29 -3.92
C LYS A 114 -11.96 -6.79 -4.31
N LEU A 115 -11.78 -8.09 -4.33
CA LEU A 115 -10.61 -8.71 -4.91
C LEU A 115 -11.01 -9.49 -6.15
N THR A 116 -10.32 -9.20 -7.25
CA THR A 116 -10.53 -9.87 -8.53
C THR A 116 -9.27 -10.64 -8.86
N ARG A 117 -9.41 -11.88 -9.32
CA ARG A 117 -8.30 -12.71 -9.79
C ARG A 117 -8.32 -12.88 -11.27
N TYR A 118 -7.14 -13.06 -11.85
CA TYR A 118 -6.89 -13.34 -13.25
C TYR A 118 -5.79 -14.41 -13.36
N GLU A 119 -5.91 -15.31 -14.31
CA GLU A 119 -4.79 -16.14 -14.71
C GLU A 119 -3.79 -15.30 -15.52
N LEU A 120 -2.50 -15.57 -15.35
CA LEU A 120 -1.44 -14.96 -16.14
C LEU A 120 -0.95 -15.96 -17.20
N ASN A 121 -0.94 -15.52 -18.44
CA ASN A 121 -0.21 -16.17 -19.52
C ASN A 121 1.19 -15.54 -19.57
N ASP A 122 2.16 -16.17 -18.92
CA ASP A 122 3.47 -15.60 -18.62
C ASP A 122 3.35 -14.30 -17.80
N THR A 123 3.47 -13.12 -18.42
CA THR A 123 3.29 -11.80 -17.79
C THR A 123 2.02 -11.08 -18.24
N ALA A 124 1.24 -11.65 -19.15
CA ALA A 124 0.03 -11.06 -19.67
C ALA A 124 -1.22 -11.52 -18.91
N VAL A 125 -2.16 -10.61 -18.71
CA VAL A 125 -3.44 -10.90 -18.04
C VAL A 125 -4.38 -11.64 -19.00
N ASN A 126 -4.86 -12.80 -18.58
CA ASN A 126 -5.93 -13.51 -19.30
C ASN A 126 -7.31 -13.00 -18.84
N HIS A 127 -7.86 -12.04 -19.58
CA HIS A 127 -9.14 -11.41 -19.24
C HIS A 127 -10.33 -12.39 -19.22
N ALA A 128 -10.26 -13.47 -19.98
CA ALA A 128 -11.33 -14.48 -20.02
C ALA A 128 -11.48 -15.22 -18.66
N THR A 129 -10.45 -15.21 -17.82
CA THR A 129 -10.46 -15.85 -16.49
C THR A 129 -10.85 -14.92 -15.35
N LYS A 130 -11.20 -13.67 -15.65
CA LYS A 130 -11.63 -12.67 -14.66
C LYS A 130 -12.70 -13.22 -13.72
N THR A 131 -12.40 -13.27 -12.42
CA THR A 131 -13.34 -13.77 -11.41
C THR A 131 -13.17 -12.98 -10.12
N ASP A 132 -14.26 -12.45 -9.58
CA ASP A 132 -14.24 -11.88 -8.23
C ASP A 132 -14.09 -13.00 -7.20
N ILE A 133 -13.21 -12.81 -6.22
CA ILE A 133 -13.09 -13.74 -5.10
C ILE A 133 -14.32 -13.50 -4.19
N PRO A 134 -15.13 -14.54 -3.89
CA PRO A 134 -16.40 -14.38 -3.19
C PRO A 134 -16.21 -14.17 -1.68
N LEU A 135 -15.40 -13.17 -1.30
CA LEU A 135 -15.19 -12.80 0.07
C LEU A 135 -16.50 -12.29 0.69
N PRO A 136 -16.81 -12.70 1.91
CA PRO A 136 -17.98 -12.18 2.59
C PRO A 136 -17.86 -10.67 2.70
N LEU A 137 -18.90 -9.98 2.27
CA LEU A 137 -19.04 -8.56 2.58
C LEU A 137 -19.09 -8.46 4.09
N GLY A 138 -18.26 -7.64 4.67
CA GLY A 138 -18.23 -7.44 6.10
C GLY A 138 -19.61 -7.03 6.65
N ARG A 139 -19.82 -7.19 7.95
CA ARG A 139 -21.09 -6.89 8.62
C ARG A 139 -21.54 -5.44 8.43
N THR A 140 -20.65 -4.59 7.96
CA THR A 140 -20.93 -3.19 7.59
C THR A 140 -20.42 -2.95 6.17
N LYS A 141 -21.05 -2.02 5.43
CA LYS A 141 -20.63 -1.58 4.09
C LYS A 141 -19.17 -1.05 4.00
N LEU A 142 -18.40 -1.20 5.04
CA LEU A 142 -17.14 -0.53 5.31
C LEU A 142 -15.99 -1.48 5.66
N GLU A 143 -16.25 -2.77 5.83
CA GLU A 143 -15.20 -3.76 5.90
C GLU A 143 -14.68 -3.95 4.48
N GLN A 144 -13.54 -3.36 4.21
CA GLN A 144 -12.89 -3.39 2.91
C GLN A 144 -11.76 -4.41 2.97
N TRP A 145 -11.66 -5.24 1.94
CA TRP A 145 -10.54 -6.13 1.75
C TRP A 145 -9.44 -5.37 1.02
N GLU A 146 -8.49 -4.80 1.78
CA GLU A 146 -7.40 -3.96 1.27
C GLU A 146 -6.06 -4.69 1.28
N ASP A 147 -5.16 -4.28 0.37
CA ASP A 147 -3.77 -4.69 0.34
C ASP A 147 -3.57 -6.21 0.43
N PRO A 148 -4.11 -6.99 -0.52
CA PRO A 148 -4.09 -8.44 -0.46
C PRO A 148 -2.66 -9.00 -0.45
N ARG A 149 -2.45 -10.05 0.33
CA ARG A 149 -1.28 -10.92 0.30
C ARG A 149 -1.76 -12.35 0.22
N ILE A 150 -1.46 -13.04 -0.87
CA ILE A 150 -1.84 -14.44 -1.04
C ILE A 150 -0.63 -15.34 -0.82
N PHE A 151 -0.84 -16.42 -0.10
CA PHE A 151 0.19 -17.39 0.23
C PHE A 151 -0.32 -18.81 -0.02
N ASN A 152 0.44 -19.61 -0.78
CA ASN A 152 0.14 -21.01 -1.03
C ASN A 152 0.90 -21.88 -0.02
N THR A 153 0.18 -22.56 0.86
CA THR A 153 0.74 -23.50 1.84
C THR A 153 1.05 -24.87 1.26
N GLY A 154 0.85 -25.08 -0.05
CA GLY A 154 0.89 -26.38 -0.71
C GLY A 154 -0.40 -27.19 -0.59
N ARG A 155 -1.29 -26.84 0.33
CA ARG A 155 -2.59 -27.51 0.53
C ARG A 155 -3.76 -26.56 0.53
N LYS A 156 -3.51 -25.31 0.88
CA LYS A 156 -4.52 -24.25 1.02
C LYS A 156 -3.93 -22.92 0.57
N LEU A 157 -4.81 -21.99 0.22
CA LEU A 157 -4.45 -20.60 0.00
C LEU A 157 -4.84 -19.80 1.23
N TRP A 158 -3.92 -18.99 1.71
CA TRP A 158 -4.15 -18.00 2.75
C TRP A 158 -4.10 -16.61 2.11
N LEU A 159 -5.24 -15.95 2.08
CA LEU A 159 -5.38 -14.59 1.55
C LEU A 159 -5.55 -13.64 2.72
N THR A 160 -4.50 -12.91 3.06
CA THR A 160 -4.56 -11.88 4.11
C THR A 160 -4.82 -10.51 3.51
N CYS A 161 -5.65 -9.74 4.19
CA CYS A 161 -6.01 -8.39 3.81
C CYS A 161 -6.07 -7.48 5.02
N THR A 162 -5.81 -6.22 4.80
CA THR A 162 -6.07 -5.18 5.79
C THR A 162 -7.54 -4.81 5.75
N ASN A 163 -8.18 -4.79 6.91
CA ASN A 163 -9.55 -4.34 7.08
C ASN A 163 -9.61 -3.11 7.99
N PHE A 164 -10.41 -2.13 7.58
CA PHE A 164 -10.74 -0.98 8.41
C PHE A 164 -12.17 -1.09 8.89
N ILE A 165 -12.37 -1.01 10.20
CA ILE A 165 -13.72 -0.89 10.76
C ILE A 165 -14.09 0.58 10.76
N GLN A 166 -15.19 0.91 10.09
CA GLN A 166 -15.70 2.28 10.04
C GLN A 166 -15.96 2.84 11.45
N GLY A 167 -15.55 4.09 11.63
CA GLY A 167 -15.64 4.79 12.91
C GLY A 167 -14.54 4.44 13.89
N LYS A 168 -13.59 3.55 13.50
CA LYS A 168 -12.38 3.24 14.27
C LYS A 168 -11.15 3.63 13.48
N THR A 169 -10.16 4.16 14.17
CA THR A 169 -8.91 4.67 13.57
C THR A 169 -7.84 3.60 13.39
N TYR A 170 -8.17 2.34 13.56
CA TYR A 170 -7.20 1.26 13.47
C TYR A 170 -7.58 0.20 12.42
N ALA A 171 -6.54 -0.32 11.78
CA ALA A 171 -6.60 -1.39 10.82
C ALA A 171 -6.24 -2.73 11.50
N HIS A 172 -6.82 -3.81 11.02
CA HIS A 172 -6.48 -5.17 11.46
C HIS A 172 -6.35 -6.10 10.26
N GLN A 173 -5.68 -7.22 10.46
CA GLN A 173 -5.54 -8.25 9.43
C GLN A 173 -6.71 -9.24 9.50
N THR A 174 -7.23 -9.56 8.33
CA THR A 174 -8.21 -10.61 8.13
C THR A 174 -7.66 -11.60 7.11
N MET A 175 -7.85 -12.88 7.36
CA MET A 175 -7.39 -13.96 6.50
C MET A 175 -8.58 -14.78 5.99
N ALA A 176 -8.68 -14.91 4.68
CA ALA A 176 -9.52 -15.93 4.06
C ALA A 176 -8.67 -17.19 3.82
N ILE A 177 -9.14 -18.33 4.34
CA ILE A 177 -8.57 -19.64 4.10
C ILE A 177 -9.37 -20.27 2.98
N MET A 178 -8.71 -20.65 1.89
CA MET A 178 -9.35 -21.23 0.71
C MET A 178 -8.68 -22.56 0.34
N ASP A 179 -9.41 -23.42 -0.35
CA ASP A 179 -8.80 -24.54 -1.06
C ASP A 179 -8.07 -24.07 -2.34
N LEU A 180 -7.34 -24.97 -3.00
CA LEU A 180 -6.60 -24.64 -4.22
C LEU A 180 -7.50 -24.37 -5.44
N THR A 181 -8.81 -24.57 -5.31
CA THR A 181 -9.83 -24.25 -6.30
C THR A 181 -10.60 -22.96 -5.98
N TRP A 182 -10.10 -22.19 -5.00
CA TRP A 182 -10.61 -20.88 -4.57
C TRP A 182 -11.92 -20.90 -3.77
N ASN A 183 -12.37 -22.06 -3.28
CA ASN A 183 -13.51 -22.11 -2.38
C ASN A 183 -13.10 -21.64 -0.98
N ILE A 184 -13.86 -20.71 -0.42
CA ILE A 184 -13.63 -20.23 0.94
C ILE A 184 -13.99 -21.32 1.94
N MET A 185 -13.02 -21.77 2.71
CA MET A 185 -13.17 -22.76 3.78
C MET A 185 -13.44 -22.09 5.15
N GLY A 186 -12.99 -20.86 5.31
CA GLY A 186 -13.17 -20.12 6.54
C GLY A 186 -12.56 -18.72 6.48
N ILE A 187 -12.97 -17.89 7.42
CA ILE A 187 -12.40 -16.57 7.66
C ILE A 187 -11.80 -16.57 9.05
N ASN A 188 -10.56 -16.15 9.16
CA ASN A 188 -9.84 -16.02 10.41
C ASN A 188 -9.38 -14.57 10.63
N HIS A 189 -9.24 -14.19 11.89
CA HIS A 189 -8.66 -12.92 12.32
C HIS A 189 -7.42 -13.24 13.15
N PRO A 190 -6.25 -13.39 12.51
CA PRO A 190 -5.02 -13.72 13.25
C PRO A 190 -4.78 -12.68 14.34
N ARG A 191 -4.48 -13.16 15.55
CA ARG A 191 -4.27 -12.30 16.71
C ARG A 191 -2.87 -12.51 17.22
N TYR A 192 -2.19 -11.40 17.52
CA TYR A 192 -0.89 -11.41 18.18
C TYR A 192 -0.98 -10.67 19.51
N GLY A 193 -0.52 -11.30 20.59
CA GLY A 193 -0.43 -10.70 21.91
C GLY A 193 0.12 -11.71 22.91
N GLU A 194 0.94 -11.27 23.84
CA GLU A 194 1.65 -12.12 24.80
C GLU A 194 0.72 -12.97 25.69
N ASN A 195 -0.57 -12.61 25.78
CA ASN A 195 -1.53 -13.27 26.63
C ASN A 195 -2.83 -13.64 25.90
N GLY A 196 -2.83 -13.77 24.57
CA GLY A 196 -4.06 -14.05 23.81
C GLY A 196 -5.09 -12.91 23.85
N HIS A 197 -4.71 -11.75 24.39
CA HIS A 197 -5.55 -10.57 24.41
C HIS A 197 -5.72 -10.00 23.02
N ASP A 198 -6.92 -9.60 22.76
CA ASP A 198 -7.39 -9.02 21.51
C ASP A 198 -6.47 -7.87 21.06
N ILE A 199 -5.81 -8.01 19.90
CA ILE A 199 -5.08 -6.91 19.26
C ILE A 199 -5.99 -5.68 19.11
N TRP A 200 -7.29 -5.89 19.04
CA TRP A 200 -8.32 -4.87 19.07
C TRP A 200 -8.25 -3.92 20.28
N ALA A 201 -7.69 -4.38 21.41
CA ALA A 201 -7.57 -3.58 22.61
C ALA A 201 -6.41 -2.56 22.54
N ASN A 202 -5.39 -2.80 21.71
CA ASN A 202 -4.16 -2.03 21.71
C ASN A 202 -4.13 -0.81 20.79
N LYS A 203 -5.24 -0.43 20.14
CA LYS A 203 -5.35 0.76 19.26
C LYS A 203 -4.24 0.85 18.18
N GLY A 204 -3.61 -0.25 17.83
CA GLY A 204 -2.55 -0.34 16.84
C GLY A 204 -3.09 -0.48 15.42
N HIS A 205 -2.25 -0.14 14.43
CA HIS A 205 -2.49 -0.45 13.03
C HIS A 205 -1.79 -1.74 12.67
N GLU A 206 -2.54 -2.84 12.62
CA GLU A 206 -2.03 -4.16 12.23
C GLU A 206 -2.18 -4.33 10.71
N LYS A 207 -1.06 -4.26 9.99
CA LYS A 207 -1.03 -4.38 8.53
C LYS A 207 0.35 -4.75 8.01
N ASN A 208 0.39 -5.10 6.71
CA ASN A 208 1.62 -5.45 5.98
C ASN A 208 2.29 -6.75 6.45
N TRP A 209 1.52 -7.69 6.98
CA TRP A 209 2.00 -9.00 7.35
C TRP A 209 2.27 -9.86 6.12
N THR A 210 3.37 -10.64 6.15
CA THR A 210 3.75 -11.54 5.05
C THR A 210 4.05 -12.94 5.58
N TRP A 211 3.75 -13.97 4.78
CA TRP A 211 3.75 -15.35 5.23
C TRP A 211 4.76 -16.20 4.47
N PHE A 212 5.35 -17.19 5.13
CA PHE A 212 6.18 -18.21 4.51
C PHE A 212 6.07 -19.56 5.23
N MET A 213 6.45 -20.64 4.54
CA MET A 213 6.59 -21.96 5.15
C MET A 213 8.04 -22.20 5.53
N HIS A 214 8.26 -22.70 6.74
CA HIS A 214 9.53 -23.22 7.20
C HIS A 214 9.28 -24.56 7.89
N ASP A 215 9.95 -25.62 7.45
CA ASP A 215 9.80 -26.99 7.94
C ASP A 215 8.34 -27.49 7.99
N GLY A 216 7.56 -27.14 6.97
CA GLY A 216 6.15 -27.52 6.88
C GLY A 216 5.21 -26.76 7.80
N GLU A 217 5.70 -25.76 8.53
CA GLU A 217 4.94 -24.95 9.47
C GLU A 217 4.86 -23.50 8.98
N PRO A 218 3.69 -22.82 9.14
CA PRO A 218 3.53 -21.43 8.70
C PRO A 218 4.24 -20.48 9.66
N HIS A 219 4.92 -19.52 9.05
CA HIS A 219 5.58 -18.42 9.74
C HIS A 219 5.10 -17.09 9.20
N LEU A 220 5.00 -16.10 10.07
CA LEU A 220 4.55 -14.75 9.79
C LEU A 220 5.67 -13.76 10.06
N ILE A 221 6.05 -12.95 9.08
CA ILE A 221 6.81 -11.75 9.34
C ILE A 221 5.85 -10.69 9.84
N TYR A 222 5.92 -10.44 11.14
CA TYR A 222 5.09 -9.46 11.82
C TYR A 222 5.63 -8.03 11.65
N ASN A 223 6.96 -7.89 11.74
CA ASN A 223 7.66 -6.64 11.61
C ASN A 223 9.05 -6.85 11.01
N ILE A 224 9.60 -5.85 10.31
CA ILE A 224 10.97 -5.89 9.76
C ILE A 224 11.96 -5.19 10.69
N GLU A 225 11.51 -4.17 11.44
CA GLU A 225 12.33 -3.36 12.36
C GLU A 225 11.65 -3.20 13.73
N PRO A 226 12.06 -3.99 14.75
CA PRO A 226 12.97 -5.15 14.70
C PRO A 226 12.42 -6.28 13.83
N HIS A 227 13.27 -7.17 13.32
CA HIS A 227 12.81 -8.30 12.53
C HIS A 227 12.14 -9.33 13.42
N THR A 228 10.82 -9.35 13.39
CA THR A 228 9.99 -10.19 14.24
C THR A 228 9.28 -11.23 13.38
N VAL A 229 9.63 -12.49 13.60
CA VAL A 229 9.03 -13.65 12.95
C VAL A 229 8.23 -14.44 13.97
N LEU A 230 7.00 -14.77 13.65
CA LEU A 230 6.12 -15.57 14.48
C LEU A 230 5.90 -16.92 13.82
N LYS A 231 6.27 -17.99 14.52
CA LYS A 231 5.84 -19.34 14.17
C LYS A 231 4.36 -19.46 14.53
N CYS A 232 3.55 -19.95 13.60
CA CYS A 232 2.12 -20.09 13.78
C CYS A 232 1.66 -21.53 13.65
N ASP A 233 0.51 -21.84 14.23
CA ASP A 233 -0.17 -23.11 14.02
C ASP A 233 -0.98 -23.11 12.70
N SER A 234 -1.64 -24.22 12.41
CA SER A 234 -2.48 -24.38 11.21
C SER A 234 -3.70 -23.48 11.16
N ALA A 235 -4.04 -22.84 12.27
CA ALA A 235 -5.09 -21.83 12.40
C ALA A 235 -4.55 -20.39 12.32
N ALA A 236 -3.26 -20.23 11.97
CA ALA A 236 -2.56 -18.95 11.93
C ALA A 236 -2.43 -18.24 13.29
N SER A 237 -2.50 -19.01 14.38
CA SER A 237 -2.29 -18.47 15.73
C SER A 237 -0.80 -18.56 16.09
N PRO A 238 -0.17 -17.49 16.57
CA PRO A 238 1.23 -17.49 16.96
C PRO A 238 1.49 -18.42 18.16
N VAL A 239 2.50 -19.29 18.02
CA VAL A 239 2.93 -20.23 19.06
C VAL A 239 4.34 -19.99 19.54
N HIS A 240 5.15 -19.28 18.76
CA HIS A 240 6.50 -18.87 19.14
C HIS A 240 6.91 -17.57 18.44
N LYS A 241 7.79 -16.79 19.08
CA LYS A 241 8.31 -15.52 18.56
C LYS A 241 9.83 -15.60 18.45
N TYR A 242 10.34 -15.20 17.29
CA TYR A 242 11.75 -14.89 17.07
C TYR A 242 11.86 -13.38 16.85
N GLU A 243 12.87 -12.76 17.46
CA GLU A 243 13.12 -11.34 17.28
C GLU A 243 14.62 -11.08 17.16
N THR A 244 15.02 -10.37 16.12
CA THR A 244 16.40 -10.01 15.85
C THR A 244 16.51 -8.54 15.49
N THR A 245 17.64 -7.93 15.82
CA THR A 245 17.95 -6.56 15.44
C THR A 245 18.77 -6.55 14.15
N ILE A 246 18.71 -5.44 13.42
CA ILE A 246 19.55 -5.22 12.24
C ILE A 246 20.79 -4.46 12.70
N ASP A 247 21.94 -5.15 12.71
CA ASP A 247 23.19 -4.61 13.31
C ASP A 247 23.80 -3.43 12.52
N ARG A 248 23.51 -3.29 11.24
CA ARG A 248 24.00 -2.20 10.39
C ARG A 248 22.94 -1.78 9.41
N ASP A 249 22.07 -0.91 9.86
CA ASP A 249 21.02 -0.39 9.00
C ASP A 249 21.43 0.93 8.37
N ILE A 250 21.45 0.95 7.01
CA ILE A 250 21.74 2.13 6.19
C ILE A 250 20.52 2.55 5.36
N TRP A 251 19.32 2.16 5.76
CA TRP A 251 18.11 2.54 5.04
C TRP A 251 17.55 3.87 5.56
N PHE A 252 17.67 4.94 4.78
CA PHE A 252 17.25 6.29 5.16
C PHE A 252 15.86 6.71 4.67
N TYR A 253 15.12 5.80 4.02
CA TYR A 253 13.88 6.12 3.32
C TYR A 253 12.62 5.75 4.14
N GLY A 254 12.72 5.83 5.45
CA GLY A 254 11.64 5.56 6.40
C GLY A 254 11.56 4.11 6.84
N GLN A 255 10.67 3.82 7.78
CA GLN A 255 10.50 2.49 8.37
C GLN A 255 10.11 1.45 7.31
N ARG A 256 10.81 0.32 7.28
CA ARG A 256 10.50 -0.81 6.40
C ARG A 256 9.24 -1.53 6.86
N ARG A 257 8.39 -1.87 5.91
CA ARG A 257 7.12 -2.58 6.13
C ARG A 257 6.99 -3.71 5.13
N GLY A 258 6.35 -4.81 5.53
CA GLY A 258 6.18 -5.99 4.68
C GLY A 258 5.53 -5.66 3.34
N GLY A 259 6.08 -6.23 2.30
CA GLY A 259 5.64 -6.11 0.92
C GLY A 259 5.23 -7.47 0.35
N SER A 260 6.13 -8.19 -0.32
CA SER A 260 5.85 -9.53 -0.83
C SER A 260 6.03 -10.61 0.25
N ASN A 261 5.37 -11.74 0.07
CA ASN A 261 5.69 -12.94 0.83
C ASN A 261 7.13 -13.38 0.50
N PRO A 262 7.90 -13.89 1.49
CA PRO A 262 9.25 -14.37 1.25
C PRO A 262 9.28 -15.62 0.37
N VAL A 263 10.31 -15.71 -0.46
CA VAL A 263 10.62 -16.87 -1.28
C VAL A 263 11.95 -17.45 -0.80
N ARG A 264 12.03 -18.78 -0.59
CA ARG A 264 13.27 -19.45 -0.21
C ARG A 264 14.19 -19.60 -1.42
N ILE A 265 15.42 -19.15 -1.29
CA ILE A 265 16.48 -19.30 -2.28
C ILE A 265 17.73 -19.84 -1.56
N GLY A 266 18.00 -21.11 -1.72
CA GLY A 266 19.09 -21.77 -0.99
C GLY A 266 18.91 -21.71 0.53
N ASN A 267 19.84 -21.07 1.22
CA ASN A 267 19.87 -20.93 2.67
C ASN A 267 19.28 -19.61 3.18
N GLU A 268 18.60 -18.86 2.32
CA GLU A 268 17.99 -17.60 2.68
C GLU A 268 16.53 -17.55 2.22
N TYR A 269 15.74 -16.74 2.90
CA TYR A 269 14.48 -16.22 2.40
C TYR A 269 14.70 -14.82 1.85
N PHE A 270 14.08 -14.51 0.72
CA PHE A 270 14.15 -13.21 0.05
C PHE A 270 12.77 -12.59 -0.06
N ALA A 271 12.64 -11.31 0.27
CA ALA A 271 11.38 -10.59 0.20
C ALA A 271 11.58 -9.13 -0.20
N PHE A 272 10.53 -8.56 -0.82
CA PHE A 272 10.45 -7.13 -1.09
C PHE A 272 9.69 -6.44 0.03
N PHE A 273 10.09 -5.21 0.32
CA PHE A 273 9.44 -4.36 1.31
C PHE A 273 9.11 -2.98 0.71
N HIS A 274 8.25 -2.25 1.37
CA HIS A 274 8.06 -0.84 1.11
C HIS A 274 8.38 -0.01 2.35
N SER A 275 8.73 1.24 2.14
CA SER A 275 8.84 2.26 3.17
C SER A 275 8.26 3.57 2.66
N SER A 276 8.14 4.56 3.51
CA SER A 276 7.67 5.87 3.06
C SER A 276 8.16 6.98 3.98
N THR A 277 8.48 8.12 3.38
CA THR A 277 8.81 9.34 4.11
C THR A 277 7.71 10.39 3.94
N PRO A 278 7.59 11.33 4.88
CA PRO A 278 6.80 12.52 4.66
C PRO A 278 7.26 13.23 3.39
N TRP A 279 6.31 13.73 2.65
CA TRP A 279 6.51 14.46 1.42
C TRP A 279 5.76 15.79 1.46
N TRP A 280 5.84 16.55 0.41
CA TRP A 280 5.17 17.84 0.30
C TRP A 280 3.65 17.77 0.58
N ASN A 281 3.11 18.77 1.29
CA ASN A 281 1.69 18.96 1.60
C ASN A 281 1.02 17.77 2.34
N GLY A 282 1.73 17.19 3.32
CA GLY A 282 1.22 16.08 4.13
C GLY A 282 1.15 14.73 3.41
N ARG A 283 1.60 14.67 2.17
CA ARG A 283 1.68 13.45 1.37
C ARG A 283 2.88 12.61 1.78
N ARG A 284 2.90 11.38 1.31
CA ARG A 284 4.02 10.46 1.50
C ARG A 284 4.58 10.03 0.16
N ARG A 285 5.89 9.87 0.10
CA ARG A 285 6.59 9.21 -1.01
C ARG A 285 6.99 7.81 -0.55
N TYR A 286 6.69 6.82 -1.37
CA TYR A 286 6.96 5.43 -1.09
C TYR A 286 8.19 4.96 -1.86
N TYR A 287 8.88 4.01 -1.26
CA TYR A 287 10.09 3.39 -1.78
C TYR A 287 9.98 1.88 -1.65
N MET A 288 10.46 1.16 -2.64
CA MET A 288 10.57 -0.29 -2.63
C MET A 288 12.02 -0.69 -2.45
N GLY A 289 12.26 -1.64 -1.57
CA GLY A 289 13.54 -2.30 -1.39
C GLY A 289 13.37 -3.80 -1.25
N ALA A 290 14.48 -4.49 -1.08
CA ALA A 290 14.51 -5.93 -0.87
C ALA A 290 15.44 -6.29 0.29
N TYR A 291 15.18 -7.41 0.93
CA TYR A 291 16.02 -7.94 1.99
C TYR A 291 16.03 -9.47 1.96
N ALA A 292 17.09 -10.04 2.48
CA ALA A 292 17.19 -11.46 2.70
C ALA A 292 17.46 -11.75 4.18
N PHE A 293 17.00 -12.91 4.65
CA PHE A 293 17.21 -13.37 6.00
C PHE A 293 17.48 -14.87 6.04
N GLU A 294 18.13 -15.34 7.10
CA GLU A 294 18.48 -16.76 7.29
C GLU A 294 17.26 -17.65 7.11
N ALA A 295 17.45 -18.80 6.44
CA ALA A 295 16.39 -19.81 6.33
C ALA A 295 16.20 -20.61 7.62
N GLU A 296 17.00 -20.35 8.65
CA GLU A 296 16.96 -21.02 9.95
C GLU A 296 16.69 -20.03 11.08
N PRO A 297 16.00 -20.43 12.13
CA PRO A 297 15.84 -19.60 13.31
C PRO A 297 17.19 -19.13 13.88
N PRO A 298 17.28 -17.88 14.35
CA PRO A 298 16.20 -16.93 14.61
C PRO A 298 15.84 -16.03 13.43
N PHE A 299 16.14 -16.44 12.18
CA PHE A 299 15.76 -15.71 10.95
C PHE A 299 16.39 -14.32 10.86
N ARG A 300 17.68 -14.19 11.13
CA ARG A 300 18.38 -12.90 11.10
C ARG A 300 18.43 -12.33 9.69
N ILE A 301 18.22 -11.04 9.55
CA ILE A 301 18.44 -10.35 8.28
C ILE A 301 19.94 -10.41 7.96
N THR A 302 20.28 -10.99 6.81
CA THR A 302 21.66 -11.16 6.33
C THR A 302 22.09 -10.01 5.43
N ARG A 303 21.16 -9.45 4.66
CA ARG A 303 21.41 -8.35 3.74
C ARG A 303 20.12 -7.61 3.41
N SER A 304 20.28 -6.35 3.03
CA SER A 304 19.19 -5.48 2.59
C SER A 304 19.72 -4.49 1.59
N THR A 305 18.87 -4.03 0.68
CA THR A 305 19.19 -2.88 -0.15
C THR A 305 19.41 -1.64 0.70
N THR A 306 20.37 -0.81 0.33
CA THR A 306 20.69 0.45 1.03
C THR A 306 20.08 1.65 0.32
N ILE A 307 19.67 1.45 -0.94
CA ILE A 307 19.00 2.43 -1.79
C ILE A 307 17.74 1.79 -2.38
N PRO A 308 16.72 2.59 -2.72
CA PRO A 308 15.48 2.07 -3.29
C PRO A 308 15.71 1.39 -4.64
N LEU A 309 15.11 0.21 -4.82
CA LEU A 309 14.99 -0.43 -6.13
C LEU A 309 14.03 0.35 -7.02
N MET A 310 12.99 0.91 -6.41
CA MET A 310 12.00 1.78 -7.04
C MET A 310 11.46 2.79 -6.05
N TYR A 311 10.92 3.88 -6.58
CA TYR A 311 10.21 4.88 -5.78
C TYR A 311 9.02 5.46 -6.56
N GLY A 312 8.03 5.93 -5.83
CA GLY A 312 6.88 6.62 -6.41
C GLY A 312 7.33 7.91 -7.10
N SER A 313 7.11 8.03 -8.41
CA SER A 313 7.53 9.18 -9.22
C SER A 313 6.33 10.00 -9.73
N LEU A 314 6.60 11.24 -10.12
CA LEU A 314 5.63 12.17 -10.69
C LEU A 314 5.20 11.78 -12.11
N HIS A 315 6.02 11.02 -12.84
CA HIS A 315 5.84 10.76 -14.26
C HIS A 315 4.59 9.94 -14.58
N ASN A 316 4.05 9.19 -13.60
CA ASN A 316 2.84 8.41 -13.75
C ASN A 316 1.58 9.08 -13.15
N ARG A 317 1.61 10.39 -13.01
CA ARG A 317 0.45 11.13 -12.45
C ARG A 317 -0.69 11.23 -13.45
N ARG A 318 -1.80 10.62 -13.13
CA ARG A 318 -3.11 11.00 -13.71
C ARG A 318 -3.89 11.97 -12.81
N ILE A 319 -3.59 12.01 -11.51
CA ILE A 319 -4.27 12.87 -10.53
C ILE A 319 -3.25 13.44 -9.53
N LEU A 320 -3.20 14.76 -9.37
CA LEU A 320 -2.27 15.50 -8.50
C LEU A 320 -2.50 15.29 -6.99
N GLU A 321 -3.53 14.55 -6.59
CA GLU A 321 -4.02 14.51 -5.21
C GLU A 321 -3.55 13.32 -4.38
N PHE A 322 -2.94 12.31 -4.99
CA PHE A 322 -2.58 11.06 -4.31
C PHE A 322 -1.10 10.98 -3.92
N PRO A 323 -0.75 10.19 -2.88
CA PRO A 323 0.64 9.94 -2.53
C PRO A 323 1.39 9.25 -3.68
N LEU A 324 2.71 9.46 -3.74
CA LEU A 324 3.58 8.78 -4.69
C LEU A 324 3.85 7.36 -4.19
N VAL A 325 2.96 6.44 -4.54
CA VAL A 325 2.98 5.05 -4.04
C VAL A 325 3.80 4.16 -4.95
N ILE A 326 4.62 3.33 -4.34
CA ILE A 326 5.13 2.08 -4.88
C ILE A 326 4.89 1.01 -3.82
N PHE A 327 4.13 -0.04 -4.16
CA PHE A 327 3.65 -1.00 -3.18
C PHE A 327 3.81 -2.44 -3.68
N PRO A 328 4.93 -3.13 -3.35
CA PRO A 328 5.12 -4.52 -3.71
C PRO A 328 4.11 -5.39 -2.94
N GLY A 329 3.34 -6.20 -3.65
CA GLY A 329 2.28 -7.02 -3.08
C GLY A 329 2.51 -8.52 -3.17
N GLY A 330 3.38 -8.95 -4.09
CA GLY A 330 3.70 -10.36 -4.26
C GLY A 330 4.94 -10.56 -5.11
N SER A 331 5.60 -11.71 -4.95
CA SER A 331 6.70 -12.13 -5.79
C SER A 331 6.71 -13.64 -5.97
N LEU A 332 7.18 -14.08 -7.13
CA LEU A 332 7.52 -15.46 -7.45
C LEU A 332 8.99 -15.51 -7.88
N TYR A 333 9.62 -16.65 -7.69
CA TYR A 333 11.00 -16.87 -8.13
C TYR A 333 11.03 -17.99 -9.17
N ASP A 334 11.64 -17.71 -10.29
CA ASP A 334 11.91 -18.69 -11.35
C ASP A 334 13.32 -19.24 -11.15
N GLU A 335 13.41 -20.47 -10.61
CA GLU A 335 14.69 -21.10 -10.33
C GLU A 335 15.51 -21.36 -11.61
N ALA A 336 14.86 -21.64 -12.75
CA ALA A 336 15.53 -21.92 -14.00
C ALA A 336 16.18 -20.66 -14.61
N LYS A 337 15.54 -19.52 -14.43
CA LYS A 337 16.03 -18.23 -14.89
C LYS A 337 16.83 -17.48 -13.82
N GLN A 338 16.71 -17.88 -12.55
CA GLN A 338 17.21 -17.16 -11.38
C GLN A 338 16.69 -15.72 -11.30
N GLU A 339 15.40 -15.54 -11.62
CA GLU A 339 14.75 -14.26 -11.70
C GLU A 339 13.55 -14.16 -10.77
N HIS A 340 13.33 -12.97 -10.24
CA HIS A 340 12.12 -12.63 -9.50
C HIS A 340 11.08 -12.00 -10.43
N PHE A 341 9.86 -12.53 -10.39
CA PHE A 341 8.68 -11.87 -10.92
C PHE A 341 7.98 -11.14 -9.77
N VAL A 342 8.01 -9.81 -9.79
CA VAL A 342 7.48 -8.96 -8.71
C VAL A 342 6.28 -8.18 -9.21
N VAL A 343 5.16 -8.26 -8.49
CA VAL A 343 3.99 -7.45 -8.78
C VAL A 343 3.84 -6.34 -7.74
N PHE A 344 3.59 -5.13 -8.21
CA PHE A 344 3.49 -3.96 -7.34
C PHE A 344 2.47 -2.95 -7.87
N GLY A 345 1.84 -2.22 -6.98
CA GLY A 345 0.98 -1.09 -7.28
C GLY A 345 1.78 0.20 -7.44
N VAL A 346 1.35 1.05 -8.37
CA VAL A 346 1.92 2.37 -8.60
C VAL A 346 0.84 3.42 -8.44
N ASN A 347 1.03 4.36 -7.50
CA ASN A 347 0.17 5.53 -7.28
C ASN A 347 -1.31 5.22 -6.98
N ASP A 348 -1.62 4.03 -6.46
CA ASP A 348 -2.98 3.57 -6.13
C ASP A 348 -3.97 3.67 -7.32
N PHE A 349 -3.45 3.37 -8.52
CA PHE A 349 -4.21 3.34 -9.76
C PHE A 349 -3.96 2.06 -10.55
#